data_04bb22da32841ff551cc09589c725433
#
_entry.id   04bb22da32841ff551cc09589c725433
#
_cell.length_a   1.000
_cell.length_b   1.000
_cell.length_c   1.000
_cell.angle_alpha   90.00
_cell.angle_beta   90.00
_cell.angle_gamma   90.00
#
_symmetry.space_group_name_H-M   'P 1'
#
loop_
_entity.id
_entity.type
_entity.pdbx_description
1 polymer ?
#
loop_
_entity_poly.entity_id
_entity_poly.type
_entity_poly.pdbx_seq_one_letter_code
_entity_poly.pdbx_strand_id
1 'polypeptide(L)'
;MDHIKYPHIGSLVDVRFRVEGLYGGLNLPTISYKGTVKLHGTNAAVCVDFDKNVSWLQSRSRIITVENDNAGFAKWMLDRKIDKILSDYMDQCQVIRPKTSKSDDSDLRQLAIYGEYCGEGIQSGVGVSTLPRMFVIFDIVAITNTKKIFLTPEVEQIAPLNALGIYSIEQFATYKVQINFAKTSSAIDQIVAYTKDVENECPVTKYISGKTGVGEGIVWRPTSHLNVLNYEDYIFKTKGEKHKNNKSPKLVSADVDAVRSAEEFAKYALTEARLEQAWQYTYQNRYWLQCADHKPNIKGTGIFVRWLVDDVLREENHTITTNNLKDHLVRKALSRECANWYKTKIGYTNG
;
A
#
# COMPACT_ATOMS: atom_id res chain seq x y z
N MET A 1 15.97 12.40 12.53
CA MET A 1 14.82 11.53 12.27
C MET A 1 14.92 11.02 10.85
N ASP A 2 14.88 9.72 10.65
CA ASP A 2 14.99 9.11 9.34
C ASP A 2 13.67 8.44 8.98
N HIS A 3 13.25 8.58 7.73
CA HIS A 3 12.02 7.97 7.25
C HIS A 3 12.14 6.43 7.24
N ILE A 4 11.24 5.75 7.95
CA ILE A 4 11.20 4.28 8.01
C ILE A 4 10.27 3.80 6.90
N LYS A 5 10.86 3.34 5.80
CA LYS A 5 10.09 2.94 4.62
C LYS A 5 9.32 1.64 4.87
N TYR A 6 8.00 1.68 4.63
CA TYR A 6 7.19 0.47 4.56
C TYR A 6 7.50 -0.30 3.27
N PRO A 7 7.64 -1.64 3.33
CA PRO A 7 7.99 -2.44 2.15
C PRO A 7 6.93 -2.34 1.05
N HIS A 8 7.36 -2.57 -0.17
CA HIS A 8 6.44 -2.68 -1.30
C HIS A 8 5.72 -4.03 -1.25
N ILE A 9 4.39 -4.00 -1.26
CA ILE A 9 3.58 -5.22 -1.34
C ILE A 9 3.29 -5.51 -2.81
N GLY A 10 3.79 -6.66 -3.26
CA GLY A 10 3.63 -7.15 -4.63
C GLY A 10 2.31 -7.89 -4.90
N SER A 11 2.31 -8.64 -5.96
CA SER A 11 1.25 -9.58 -6.35
C SER A 11 1.58 -11.01 -5.91
N LEU A 12 0.61 -11.94 -6.01
CA LEU A 12 0.86 -13.36 -5.80
C LEU A 12 1.91 -13.91 -6.79
N VAL A 13 1.97 -13.35 -8.00
CA VAL A 13 2.96 -13.74 -9.01
C VAL A 13 4.37 -13.41 -8.54
N ASP A 14 4.58 -12.21 -7.97
CA ASP A 14 5.88 -11.82 -7.44
C ASP A 14 6.33 -12.76 -6.32
N VAL A 15 5.42 -13.12 -5.41
CA VAL A 15 5.68 -14.11 -4.34
C VAL A 15 6.04 -15.47 -4.93
N ARG A 16 5.29 -15.92 -5.95
CA ARG A 16 5.54 -17.19 -6.60
C ARG A 16 6.95 -17.25 -7.19
N PHE A 17 7.39 -16.23 -7.93
CA PHE A 17 8.74 -16.18 -8.47
C PHE A 17 9.82 -16.24 -7.39
N ARG A 18 9.61 -15.56 -6.25
CA ARG A 18 10.55 -15.62 -5.12
C ARG A 18 10.61 -17.02 -4.51
N VAL A 19 9.46 -17.66 -4.32
CA VAL A 19 9.38 -19.04 -3.81
C VAL A 19 10.05 -20.01 -4.79
N GLU A 20 9.75 -19.91 -6.08
CA GLU A 20 10.38 -20.74 -7.12
C GLU A 20 11.91 -20.56 -7.15
N GLY A 21 12.38 -19.32 -7.05
CA GLY A 21 13.81 -19.01 -6.97
C GLY A 21 14.50 -19.58 -5.73
N LEU A 22 13.86 -19.47 -4.56
CA LEU A 22 14.41 -19.97 -3.29
C LEU A 22 14.53 -21.50 -3.26
N TYR A 23 13.55 -22.20 -3.82
CA TYR A 23 13.49 -23.68 -3.84
C TYR A 23 14.02 -24.30 -5.15
N GLY A 24 14.59 -23.50 -6.05
CA GLY A 24 15.13 -23.97 -7.33
C GLY A 24 14.08 -24.67 -8.21
N GLY A 25 12.81 -24.33 -8.05
CA GLY A 25 11.69 -24.94 -8.77
C GLY A 25 11.32 -26.38 -8.33
N LEU A 26 12.01 -26.92 -7.33
CA LEU A 26 11.78 -28.28 -6.82
C LEU A 26 11.15 -28.25 -5.42
N ASN A 27 10.23 -29.20 -5.15
CA ASN A 27 9.62 -29.36 -3.84
C ASN A 27 9.03 -28.05 -3.27
N LEU A 28 8.29 -27.34 -4.10
CA LEU A 28 7.68 -26.05 -3.73
C LEU A 28 6.77 -26.21 -2.51
N PRO A 29 6.85 -25.30 -1.51
CA PRO A 29 6.14 -25.43 -0.26
C PRO A 29 4.65 -25.13 -0.38
N THR A 30 3.90 -25.59 0.64
CA THR A 30 2.56 -25.08 0.94
C THR A 30 2.68 -24.06 2.06
N ILE A 31 2.23 -22.84 1.83
CA ILE A 31 2.27 -21.73 2.79
C ILE A 31 0.85 -21.32 3.16
N SER A 32 0.58 -21.21 4.46
CA SER A 32 -0.68 -20.69 4.97
C SER A 32 -0.65 -19.16 5.03
N TYR A 33 -1.72 -18.53 4.55
CA TYR A 33 -1.89 -17.08 4.54
C TYR A 33 -3.13 -16.65 5.30
N LYS A 34 -3.03 -15.50 5.96
CA LYS A 34 -4.13 -14.73 6.51
C LYS A 34 -4.34 -13.49 5.66
N GLY A 35 -5.57 -13.27 5.21
CA GLY A 35 -5.99 -12.08 4.48
C GLY A 35 -6.68 -11.09 5.41
N THR A 36 -6.36 -9.80 5.29
CA THR A 36 -7.06 -8.70 5.93
C THR A 36 -7.58 -7.72 4.89
N VAL A 37 -8.64 -7.00 5.18
CA VAL A 37 -9.24 -6.04 4.25
C VAL A 37 -8.21 -5.01 3.81
N LYS A 38 -8.05 -4.83 2.51
CA LYS A 38 -7.25 -3.74 1.95
C LYS A 38 -8.09 -2.47 1.91
N LEU A 39 -7.63 -1.45 2.61
CA LEU A 39 -8.28 -0.14 2.64
C LEU A 39 -7.73 0.78 1.55
N HIS A 40 -8.57 1.68 1.08
CA HIS A 40 -8.23 2.73 0.13
C HIS A 40 -8.22 4.09 0.83
N GLY A 41 -7.04 4.50 1.21
CA GLY A 41 -6.77 5.76 1.89
C GLY A 41 -5.37 6.25 1.55
N THR A 42 -4.61 6.62 2.54
CA THR A 42 -3.18 6.94 2.43
C THR A 42 -2.39 6.23 3.52
N ASN A 43 -1.32 5.56 3.13
CA ASN A 43 -0.41 4.94 4.07
C ASN A 43 0.25 6.02 4.95
N ALA A 44 0.15 5.84 6.24
CA ALA A 44 0.74 6.72 7.24
C ALA A 44 1.37 5.90 8.37
N ALA A 45 2.23 6.52 9.16
CA ALA A 45 2.77 5.89 10.35
C ALA A 45 3.05 6.89 11.48
N VAL A 46 2.94 6.39 12.70
CA VAL A 46 3.50 6.99 13.90
C VAL A 46 4.80 6.25 14.21
N CYS A 47 5.89 6.99 14.31
CA CYS A 47 7.22 6.43 14.54
C CYS A 47 7.82 6.97 15.84
N VAL A 48 8.55 6.13 16.54
CA VAL A 48 9.27 6.45 17.77
C VAL A 48 10.72 5.98 17.66
N ASP A 49 11.65 6.80 18.07
CA ASP A 49 13.07 6.46 18.26
C ASP A 49 13.36 6.53 19.75
N PHE A 50 13.58 5.38 20.37
CA PHE A 50 13.78 5.27 21.82
C PHE A 50 15.15 5.77 22.25
N ASP A 51 16.18 5.65 21.37
CA ASP A 51 17.53 6.11 21.67
C ASP A 51 17.59 7.64 21.72
N LYS A 52 16.86 8.30 20.82
CA LYS A 52 16.83 9.77 20.71
C LYS A 52 15.68 10.40 21.49
N ASN A 53 14.78 9.58 22.05
CA ASN A 53 13.55 10.02 22.72
C ASN A 53 12.74 11.01 21.88
N VAL A 54 12.51 10.67 20.61
CA VAL A 54 11.73 11.48 19.67
C VAL A 54 10.68 10.65 18.97
N SER A 55 9.54 11.27 18.65
CA SER A 55 8.50 10.71 17.81
C SER A 55 8.27 11.59 16.59
N TRP A 56 7.78 10.99 15.49
CA TRP A 56 7.39 11.72 14.29
C TRP A 56 6.28 11.01 13.54
N LEU A 57 5.64 11.76 12.65
CA LEU A 57 4.63 11.25 11.74
C LEU A 57 5.22 11.17 10.33
N GLN A 58 4.82 10.16 9.59
CA GLN A 58 5.26 9.99 8.22
C GLN A 58 4.15 9.47 7.31
N SER A 59 4.27 9.81 6.04
CA SER A 59 3.53 9.17 4.94
C SER A 59 4.35 8.02 4.36
N ARG A 60 3.85 7.38 3.31
CA ARG A 60 4.57 6.32 2.60
C ARG A 60 5.97 6.73 2.12
N SER A 61 6.19 8.01 1.80
CA SER A 61 7.39 8.48 1.11
C SER A 61 8.23 9.49 1.88
N ARG A 62 7.71 10.07 2.96
CA ARG A 62 8.40 11.14 3.69
C ARG A 62 7.88 11.34 5.12
N ILE A 63 8.70 11.97 5.95
CA ILE A 63 8.27 12.55 7.21
C ILE A 63 7.33 13.72 6.91
N ILE A 64 6.25 13.87 7.69
CA ILE A 64 5.24 14.90 7.51
C ILE A 64 5.08 15.75 8.76
N THR A 65 4.67 17.01 8.56
CA THR A 65 4.29 17.97 9.60
C THR A 65 2.92 18.54 9.26
N VAL A 66 2.33 19.30 10.16
CA VAL A 66 1.03 19.96 9.91
C VAL A 66 1.07 20.82 8.64
N GLU A 67 2.20 21.52 8.41
CA GLU A 67 2.39 22.42 7.27
C GLU A 67 2.72 21.66 5.98
N ASN A 68 3.18 20.41 6.09
CA ASN A 68 3.64 19.61 4.97
C ASN A 68 2.99 18.23 4.95
N ASP A 69 1.67 18.21 5.02
CA ASP A 69 0.83 17.02 4.97
C ASP A 69 -0.44 17.28 4.16
N ASN A 70 -0.55 16.65 3.02
CA ASN A 70 -1.67 16.89 2.10
C ASN A 70 -2.92 16.10 2.44
N ALA A 71 -2.79 14.96 3.13
CA ALA A 71 -3.93 14.16 3.58
C ALA A 71 -4.52 14.69 4.89
N GLY A 72 -3.79 15.57 5.60
CA GLY A 72 -4.18 16.11 6.89
C GLY A 72 -4.04 15.12 8.04
N PHE A 73 -3.24 14.04 7.87
CA PHE A 73 -3.00 13.05 8.91
C PHE A 73 -2.25 13.64 10.11
N ALA A 74 -1.19 14.42 9.85
CA ALA A 74 -0.42 15.04 10.91
C ALA A 74 -1.29 15.98 11.76
N LYS A 75 -2.09 16.84 11.11
CA LYS A 75 -3.04 17.71 11.82
C LYS A 75 -4.07 16.89 12.60
N TRP A 76 -4.64 15.83 11.98
CA TRP A 76 -5.65 14.98 12.60
C TRP A 76 -5.12 14.28 13.86
N MET A 77 -3.87 13.83 13.84
CA MET A 77 -3.19 13.18 14.97
C MET A 77 -2.82 14.18 16.06
N LEU A 78 -2.14 15.28 15.72
CA LEU A 78 -1.58 16.23 16.68
C LEU A 78 -2.65 17.09 17.37
N ASP A 79 -3.66 17.56 16.64
CA ASP A 79 -4.78 18.33 17.23
C ASP A 79 -5.50 17.57 18.36
N ARG A 80 -5.47 16.25 18.30
CA ARG A 80 -6.11 15.36 19.29
C ARG A 80 -5.12 14.71 20.24
N LYS A 81 -3.83 14.98 20.09
CA LYS A 81 -2.72 14.31 20.81
C LYS A 81 -2.74 12.79 20.67
N ILE A 82 -3.29 12.30 19.56
CA ILE A 82 -3.46 10.85 19.33
C ILE A 82 -2.09 10.19 19.14
N ASP A 83 -1.15 10.87 18.49
CA ASP A 83 0.24 10.42 18.31
C ASP A 83 0.87 10.06 19.66
N LYS A 84 0.73 10.92 20.66
CA LYS A 84 1.23 10.69 22.02
C LYS A 84 0.44 9.57 22.71
N ILE A 85 -0.90 9.62 22.66
CA ILE A 85 -1.75 8.59 23.26
C ILE A 85 -1.41 7.21 22.70
N LEU A 86 -1.24 7.11 21.38
CA LEU A 86 -0.90 5.86 20.73
C LEU A 86 0.50 5.37 21.11
N SER A 87 1.47 6.26 21.15
CA SER A 87 2.85 5.95 21.57
C SER A 87 2.89 5.47 23.03
N ASP A 88 2.29 6.24 23.95
CA ASP A 88 2.24 5.91 25.37
C ASP A 88 1.49 4.60 25.62
N TYR A 89 0.40 4.38 24.89
CA TYR A 89 -0.40 3.16 24.99
C TYR A 89 0.39 1.93 24.53
N MET A 90 1.10 2.02 23.42
CA MET A 90 1.91 0.93 22.92
C MET A 90 3.08 0.58 23.85
N ASP A 91 3.67 1.56 24.51
CA ASP A 91 4.70 1.34 25.53
C ASP A 91 4.13 0.60 26.75
N GLN A 92 2.96 1.02 27.23
CA GLN A 92 2.27 0.39 28.36
C GLN A 92 1.86 -1.06 28.09
N CYS A 93 1.38 -1.36 26.87
CA CYS A 93 0.99 -2.71 26.48
C CYS A 93 2.17 -3.68 26.39
N GLN A 94 3.41 -3.22 26.60
CA GLN A 94 4.63 -4.02 26.46
C GLN A 94 4.74 -4.79 25.12
N VAL A 95 3.96 -4.37 24.14
CA VAL A 95 4.00 -4.92 22.76
C VAL A 95 5.41 -4.83 22.19
N ILE A 96 6.14 -3.85 22.71
CA ILE A 96 7.40 -3.36 22.16
C ILE A 96 8.61 -4.06 22.77
N ARG A 97 8.49 -4.64 23.96
CA ARG A 97 9.61 -5.33 24.61
C ARG A 97 9.36 -6.83 24.59
N PRO A 98 9.81 -7.55 23.57
CA PRO A 98 9.81 -8.98 23.68
C PRO A 98 10.60 -9.35 24.94
N LYS A 99 9.95 -10.05 25.87
CA LYS A 99 10.60 -10.67 27.05
C LYS A 99 11.52 -11.79 26.52
N THR A 100 12.59 -11.44 25.85
CA THR A 100 13.57 -12.41 25.34
C THR A 100 14.85 -12.30 26.15
N SER A 101 15.19 -13.43 26.68
CA SER A 101 16.43 -13.76 27.34
C SER A 101 17.69 -13.15 26.74
N LYS A 102 18.51 -12.55 27.60
CA LYS A 102 19.99 -12.46 27.64
C LYS A 102 20.82 -12.58 26.34
N SER A 103 20.36 -12.07 25.20
CA SER A 103 21.22 -11.90 24.02
C SER A 103 21.14 -10.47 23.51
N ASP A 104 22.25 -9.94 23.00
CA ASP A 104 22.46 -8.57 22.46
C ASP A 104 21.46 -8.13 21.37
N ASP A 105 20.57 -9.00 20.94
CA ASP A 105 19.55 -8.81 19.91
C ASP A 105 18.28 -8.10 20.42
N SER A 106 18.21 -7.79 21.72
CA SER A 106 16.96 -7.37 22.39
C SER A 106 16.76 -5.85 22.48
N ASP A 107 17.70 -5.05 22.02
CA ASP A 107 17.57 -3.58 22.13
C ASP A 107 16.67 -3.03 21.02
N LEU A 108 15.39 -2.86 21.36
CA LEU A 108 14.46 -2.14 20.53
C LEU A 108 14.91 -0.67 20.41
N ARG A 109 15.20 -0.25 19.18
CA ARG A 109 15.63 1.12 18.90
C ARG A 109 14.52 2.00 18.38
N GLN A 110 13.74 1.47 17.45
CA GLN A 110 12.68 2.24 16.82
C GLN A 110 11.41 1.40 16.68
N LEU A 111 10.28 2.08 16.70
CA LEU A 111 8.98 1.50 16.41
C LEU A 111 8.29 2.31 15.32
N ALA A 112 7.68 1.63 14.37
CA ALA A 112 6.81 2.24 13.37
C ALA A 112 5.44 1.56 13.39
N ILE A 113 4.40 2.31 13.73
CA ILE A 113 3.00 1.87 13.76
C ILE A 113 2.38 2.30 12.44
N TYR A 114 2.27 1.36 11.50
CA TYR A 114 1.74 1.61 10.16
C TYR A 114 0.24 1.41 10.11
N GLY A 115 -0.45 2.30 9.45
CA GLY A 115 -1.88 2.20 9.20
C GLY A 115 -2.29 2.87 7.90
N GLU A 116 -3.54 2.62 7.54
CA GLU A 116 -4.20 3.35 6.48
C GLU A 116 -5.04 4.47 7.09
N TYR A 117 -4.67 5.72 6.78
CA TYR A 117 -5.49 6.88 7.10
C TYR A 117 -6.53 7.03 6.00
N CYS A 118 -7.79 6.85 6.37
CA CYS A 118 -8.90 6.83 5.43
C CYS A 118 -10.16 7.49 6.01
N GLY A 119 -11.16 7.65 5.18
CA GLY A 119 -12.41 8.30 5.54
C GLY A 119 -12.74 9.47 4.61
N GLU A 120 -13.66 10.30 5.06
CA GLU A 120 -14.18 11.44 4.28
C GLU A 120 -13.08 12.41 3.85
N GLY A 121 -13.04 12.70 2.55
CA GLY A 121 -12.10 13.64 1.94
C GLY A 121 -10.68 13.12 1.74
N ILE A 122 -10.41 11.82 2.00
CA ILE A 122 -9.07 11.22 1.75
C ILE A 122 -8.99 10.58 0.37
N GLN A 123 -9.95 9.73 0.03
CA GLN A 123 -10.08 9.08 -1.27
C GLN A 123 -11.57 9.03 -1.65
N SER A 124 -11.88 8.52 -2.84
CA SER A 124 -13.27 8.40 -3.32
C SER A 124 -13.54 7.03 -3.94
N GLY A 125 -14.81 6.74 -4.22
CA GLY A 125 -15.20 5.52 -4.93
C GLY A 125 -15.22 4.24 -4.10
N VAL A 126 -15.00 4.32 -2.79
CA VAL A 126 -14.99 3.20 -1.84
C VAL A 126 -15.90 3.47 -0.65
N GLY A 127 -16.40 2.42 -0.03
CA GLY A 127 -17.31 2.56 1.12
C GLY A 127 -16.69 3.33 2.28
N VAL A 128 -15.41 3.12 2.58
CA VAL A 128 -14.73 3.83 3.67
C VAL A 128 -14.65 5.35 3.46
N SER A 129 -14.75 5.84 2.24
CA SER A 129 -14.73 7.29 1.96
C SER A 129 -15.98 8.03 2.47
N THR A 130 -17.01 7.31 2.88
CA THR A 130 -18.24 7.86 3.48
C THR A 130 -18.23 7.85 5.01
N LEU A 131 -17.17 7.33 5.62
CA LEU A 131 -17.00 7.21 7.07
C LEU A 131 -16.24 8.43 7.63
N PRO A 132 -16.37 8.73 8.93
CA PRO A 132 -15.46 9.66 9.58
C PRO A 132 -14.00 9.27 9.37
N ARG A 133 -13.11 10.24 9.37
CA ARG A 133 -11.66 9.99 9.26
C ARG A 133 -11.19 9.09 10.39
N MET A 134 -10.40 8.11 10.03
CA MET A 134 -9.88 7.09 10.94
C MET A 134 -8.48 6.63 10.52
N PHE A 135 -7.75 6.09 11.49
CA PHE A 135 -6.45 5.46 11.27
C PHE A 135 -6.55 3.96 11.60
N VAL A 136 -6.47 3.12 10.60
CA VAL A 136 -6.59 1.67 10.75
C VAL A 136 -5.20 1.05 10.71
N ILE A 137 -4.71 0.62 11.86
CA ILE A 137 -3.39 0.02 12.04
C ILE A 137 -3.39 -1.37 11.40
N PHE A 138 -2.42 -1.64 10.52
CA PHE A 138 -2.29 -2.93 9.84
C PHE A 138 -0.97 -3.64 10.10
N ASP A 139 0.09 -2.93 10.50
CA ASP A 139 1.37 -3.52 10.93
C ASP A 139 2.03 -2.64 12.00
N ILE A 140 2.73 -3.28 12.91
CA ILE A 140 3.63 -2.64 13.86
C ILE A 140 5.02 -3.21 13.60
N VAL A 141 5.99 -2.37 13.28
CA VAL A 141 7.35 -2.78 12.96
C VAL A 141 8.30 -2.35 14.05
N ALA A 142 8.81 -3.31 14.78
CA ALA A 142 9.87 -3.10 15.76
C ALA A 142 11.24 -3.23 15.06
N ILE A 143 12.11 -2.28 15.27
CA ILE A 143 13.44 -2.21 14.65
C ILE A 143 14.47 -2.33 15.76
N THR A 144 15.27 -3.39 15.67
CA THR A 144 16.41 -3.66 16.55
C THR A 144 17.73 -3.32 15.83
N ASN A 145 18.85 -3.58 16.48
CA ASN A 145 20.17 -3.42 15.87
C ASN A 145 20.38 -4.28 14.62
N THR A 146 19.74 -5.45 14.57
CA THR A 146 20.06 -6.49 13.58
C THR A 146 18.90 -6.82 12.65
N LYS A 147 17.64 -6.55 13.05
CA LYS A 147 16.47 -6.99 12.27
C LYS A 147 15.25 -6.09 12.45
N LYS A 148 14.31 -6.23 11.50
CA LYS A 148 12.94 -5.74 11.61
C LYS A 148 12.02 -6.90 12.01
N ILE A 149 11.14 -6.66 12.96
CA ILE A 149 10.15 -7.62 13.44
C ILE A 149 8.77 -7.05 13.14
N PHE A 150 7.98 -7.77 12.36
CA PHE A 150 6.60 -7.42 12.05
C PHE A 150 5.69 -8.02 13.12
N LEU A 151 4.90 -7.18 13.76
CA LEU A 151 3.97 -7.54 14.81
C LEU A 151 2.53 -7.31 14.33
N THR A 152 1.65 -8.22 14.66
CA THR A 152 0.21 -8.07 14.42
C THR A 152 -0.36 -7.02 15.37
N PRO A 153 -1.19 -6.07 14.90
CA PRO A 153 -1.89 -5.14 15.78
C PRO A 153 -3.07 -5.85 16.47
N GLU A 154 -2.82 -6.46 17.62
CA GLU A 154 -3.81 -7.25 18.35
C GLU A 154 -5.05 -6.41 18.71
N VAL A 155 -6.24 -7.01 18.51
CA VAL A 155 -7.53 -6.32 18.68
C VAL A 155 -7.71 -5.82 20.10
N GLU A 156 -7.41 -6.65 21.08
CA GLU A 156 -7.55 -6.35 22.51
C GLU A 156 -6.72 -5.13 22.94
N GLN A 157 -5.59 -4.94 22.27
CA GLN A 157 -4.68 -3.83 22.54
C GLN A 157 -5.12 -2.52 21.87
N ILE A 158 -5.80 -2.59 20.74
CA ILE A 158 -6.18 -1.40 19.95
C ILE A 158 -7.63 -0.96 20.23
N ALA A 159 -8.54 -1.90 20.54
CA ALA A 159 -9.96 -1.62 20.74
C ALA A 159 -10.27 -0.47 21.72
N PRO A 160 -9.53 -0.24 22.83
CA PRO A 160 -9.75 0.92 23.67
C PRO A 160 -9.59 2.27 22.96
N LEU A 161 -8.89 2.31 21.83
CA LEU A 161 -8.65 3.52 21.05
C LEU A 161 -9.71 3.76 19.95
N ASN A 162 -10.68 2.87 19.80
CA ASN A 162 -11.73 2.97 18.76
C ASN A 162 -12.53 4.28 18.87
N ALA A 163 -12.77 4.76 20.07
CA ALA A 163 -13.45 6.04 20.32
C ALA A 163 -12.68 7.25 19.75
N LEU A 164 -11.38 7.12 19.54
CA LEU A 164 -10.53 8.14 18.94
C LEU A 164 -10.44 8.00 17.40
N GLY A 165 -11.12 6.99 16.82
CA GLY A 165 -11.04 6.66 15.39
C GLY A 165 -9.80 5.85 15.02
N ILE A 166 -9.18 5.17 15.99
CA ILE A 166 -8.06 4.25 15.76
C ILE A 166 -8.56 2.83 15.87
N TYR A 167 -8.26 2.00 14.86
CA TYR A 167 -8.72 0.63 14.78
C TYR A 167 -7.57 -0.32 14.44
N SER A 168 -7.67 -1.58 14.88
CA SER A 168 -6.86 -2.66 14.31
C SER A 168 -7.51 -3.20 13.04
N ILE A 169 -6.74 -3.48 12.02
CA ILE A 169 -7.25 -4.18 10.81
C ILE A 169 -7.76 -5.58 11.16
N GLU A 170 -7.26 -6.18 12.22
CA GLU A 170 -7.61 -7.52 12.68
C GLU A 170 -9.02 -7.61 13.29
N GLN A 171 -9.63 -6.49 13.71
CA GLN A 171 -11.00 -6.47 14.23
C GLN A 171 -12.08 -6.55 13.15
N PHE A 172 -11.69 -6.42 11.89
CA PHE A 172 -12.58 -6.59 10.75
C PHE A 172 -12.51 -8.02 10.21
N ALA A 173 -13.24 -8.30 9.12
CA ALA A 173 -13.22 -9.63 8.52
C ALA A 173 -11.82 -10.06 8.10
N THR A 174 -11.47 -11.30 8.45
CA THR A 174 -10.22 -11.94 8.06
C THR A 174 -10.50 -13.20 7.25
N TYR A 175 -9.55 -13.56 6.40
CA TYR A 175 -9.66 -14.68 5.46
C TYR A 175 -8.46 -15.60 5.64
N LYS A 176 -8.61 -16.89 5.32
CA LYS A 176 -7.52 -17.86 5.39
C LYS A 176 -7.43 -18.64 4.08
N VAL A 177 -6.22 -18.85 3.58
CA VAL A 177 -5.96 -19.68 2.41
C VAL A 177 -4.63 -20.42 2.58
N GLN A 178 -4.57 -21.66 2.09
CA GLN A 178 -3.32 -22.38 1.94
C GLN A 178 -2.93 -22.39 0.47
N ILE A 179 -1.71 -21.94 0.17
CA ILE A 179 -1.20 -21.88 -1.19
C ILE A 179 -0.13 -22.95 -1.36
N ASN A 180 -0.48 -23.97 -2.13
CA ASN A 180 0.51 -24.94 -2.60
C ASN A 180 1.17 -24.35 -3.85
N PHE A 181 2.42 -23.92 -3.75
CA PHE A 181 3.14 -23.28 -4.84
C PHE A 181 3.45 -24.20 -6.02
N ALA A 182 3.37 -25.53 -5.83
CA ALA A 182 3.42 -26.47 -6.95
C ALA A 182 2.09 -26.55 -7.73
N LYS A 183 0.95 -26.18 -7.09
CA LYS A 183 -0.39 -26.23 -7.71
C LYS A 183 -1.27 -25.13 -7.13
N THR A 184 -1.19 -23.93 -7.68
CA THR A 184 -1.83 -22.73 -7.10
C THR A 184 -3.29 -22.52 -7.50
N SER A 185 -3.84 -23.24 -8.49
CA SER A 185 -5.15 -22.96 -9.09
C SER A 185 -6.29 -22.85 -8.05
N SER A 186 -6.45 -23.84 -7.18
CA SER A 186 -7.51 -23.86 -6.17
C SER A 186 -7.40 -22.70 -5.17
N ALA A 187 -6.17 -22.33 -4.79
CA ALA A 187 -5.94 -21.19 -3.91
C ALA A 187 -6.27 -19.85 -4.62
N ILE A 188 -5.96 -19.74 -5.91
CA ILE A 188 -6.30 -18.56 -6.71
C ILE A 188 -7.80 -18.37 -6.77
N ASP A 189 -8.58 -19.44 -7.01
CA ASP A 189 -10.04 -19.37 -7.05
C ASP A 189 -10.62 -18.86 -5.72
N GLN A 190 -10.13 -19.35 -4.59
CA GLN A 190 -10.52 -18.89 -3.26
C GLN A 190 -10.16 -17.42 -3.03
N ILE A 191 -8.93 -17.02 -3.38
CA ILE A 191 -8.45 -15.64 -3.26
C ILE A 191 -9.32 -14.69 -4.09
N VAL A 192 -9.67 -15.08 -5.32
CA VAL A 192 -10.54 -14.31 -6.20
C VAL A 192 -11.94 -14.17 -5.61
N ALA A 193 -12.51 -15.26 -5.08
CA ALA A 193 -13.83 -15.24 -4.44
C ALA A 193 -13.85 -14.28 -3.25
N TYR A 194 -12.93 -14.41 -2.31
CA TYR A 194 -12.83 -13.51 -1.14
C TYR A 194 -12.59 -12.05 -1.54
N THR A 195 -11.76 -11.82 -2.56
CA THR A 195 -11.52 -10.45 -3.05
C THR A 195 -12.79 -9.83 -3.63
N LYS A 196 -13.60 -10.62 -4.35
CA LYS A 196 -14.88 -10.19 -4.90
C LYS A 196 -15.91 -9.92 -3.79
N ASP A 197 -15.94 -10.73 -2.74
CA ASP A 197 -16.81 -10.51 -1.59
C ASP A 197 -16.52 -9.18 -0.91
N VAL A 198 -15.23 -8.88 -0.67
CA VAL A 198 -14.78 -7.58 -0.11
C VAL A 198 -15.14 -6.43 -1.05
N GLU A 199 -14.97 -6.60 -2.36
CA GLU A 199 -15.34 -5.57 -3.33
C GLU A 199 -16.84 -5.29 -3.33
N ASN A 200 -17.68 -6.31 -3.24
CA ASN A 200 -19.12 -6.17 -3.23
C ASN A 200 -19.62 -5.53 -1.93
N GLU A 201 -19.05 -5.91 -0.79
CA GLU A 201 -19.41 -5.40 0.51
C GLU A 201 -18.16 -5.22 1.39
N CYS A 202 -17.71 -3.97 1.54
CA CYS A 202 -16.55 -3.65 2.38
C CYS A 202 -16.85 -3.97 3.86
N PRO A 203 -16.16 -4.94 4.47
CA PRO A 203 -16.41 -5.32 5.86
C PRO A 203 -16.19 -4.18 6.86
N VAL A 204 -15.27 -3.28 6.56
CA VAL A 204 -14.96 -2.11 7.41
C VAL A 204 -16.11 -1.11 7.39
N THR A 205 -16.64 -0.81 6.21
CA THR A 205 -17.80 0.09 6.07
C THR A 205 -19.02 -0.50 6.79
N LYS A 206 -19.28 -1.77 6.59
CA LYS A 206 -20.39 -2.48 7.24
C LYS A 206 -20.24 -2.49 8.76
N TYR A 207 -19.04 -2.79 9.27
CA TYR A 207 -18.76 -2.83 10.72
C TYR A 207 -19.00 -1.47 11.39
N ILE A 208 -18.48 -0.39 10.79
CA ILE A 208 -18.51 0.95 11.42
C ILE A 208 -19.87 1.64 11.26
N SER A 209 -20.52 1.53 10.09
CA SER A 209 -21.74 2.29 9.79
C SER A 209 -23.02 1.44 9.62
N GLY A 210 -22.90 0.13 9.59
CA GLY A 210 -24.01 -0.77 9.22
C GLY A 210 -24.42 -0.70 7.76
N LYS A 211 -23.78 0.13 6.94
CA LYS A 211 -24.11 0.33 5.53
C LYS A 211 -23.23 -0.53 4.63
N THR A 212 -23.72 -0.86 3.44
CA THR A 212 -22.92 -1.48 2.39
C THR A 212 -22.04 -0.44 1.70
N GLY A 213 -20.91 -0.89 1.17
CA GLY A 213 -19.99 -0.04 0.40
C GLY A 213 -18.97 -0.88 -0.33
N VAL A 214 -18.39 -0.33 -1.38
CA VAL A 214 -17.38 -1.03 -2.19
C VAL A 214 -16.06 -1.10 -1.43
N GLY A 215 -15.45 -2.30 -1.32
CA GLY A 215 -14.11 -2.49 -0.79
C GLY A 215 -13.04 -2.54 -1.87
N GLU A 216 -11.78 -2.31 -1.52
CA GLU A 216 -10.67 -2.31 -2.49
C GLU A 216 -10.14 -3.72 -2.77
N GLY A 217 -10.05 -4.57 -1.74
CA GLY A 217 -9.49 -5.90 -1.86
C GLY A 217 -8.94 -6.46 -0.55
N ILE A 218 -7.89 -7.28 -0.63
CA ILE A 218 -7.30 -8.00 0.51
C ILE A 218 -5.77 -7.91 0.45
N VAL A 219 -5.14 -7.76 1.63
CA VAL A 219 -3.71 -7.96 1.82
C VAL A 219 -3.49 -9.29 2.52
N TRP A 220 -2.65 -10.13 1.93
CA TRP A 220 -2.35 -11.49 2.37
C TRP A 220 -0.99 -11.56 3.02
N ARG A 221 -0.92 -12.08 4.24
CA ARG A 221 0.31 -12.26 5.02
C ARG A 221 0.51 -13.73 5.37
N PRO A 222 1.74 -14.27 5.24
CA PRO A 222 2.01 -15.65 5.66
C PRO A 222 1.83 -15.78 7.18
N THR A 223 1.19 -16.86 7.63
CA THR A 223 0.93 -17.14 9.05
C THR A 223 1.98 -18.05 9.69
N SER A 224 2.74 -18.77 8.87
CA SER A 224 3.87 -19.56 9.34
C SER A 224 5.15 -18.72 9.31
N HIS A 225 5.95 -18.80 10.36
CA HIS A 225 7.32 -18.30 10.32
C HIS A 225 8.07 -19.12 9.26
N LEU A 226 8.12 -18.57 8.07
CA LEU A 226 9.03 -19.07 7.06
C LEU A 226 10.43 -18.79 7.60
N ASN A 227 11.30 -19.81 7.63
CA ASN A 227 12.74 -19.62 7.88
C ASN A 227 13.37 -18.84 6.71
N VAL A 228 12.74 -17.75 6.32
CA VAL A 228 13.13 -16.88 5.19
C VAL A 228 13.62 -15.56 5.74
N LEU A 229 14.66 -15.05 5.11
CA LEU A 229 15.38 -13.86 5.54
C LEU A 229 14.51 -12.59 5.52
N ASN A 230 13.45 -12.54 4.70
CA ASN A 230 12.62 -11.35 4.49
C ASN A 230 11.12 -11.71 4.47
N TYR A 231 10.46 -11.65 5.62
CA TYR A 231 9.03 -11.90 5.76
C TYR A 231 8.18 -11.04 4.79
N GLU A 232 8.55 -9.77 4.63
CA GLU A 232 7.86 -8.82 3.77
C GLU A 232 7.81 -9.22 2.30
N ASP A 233 8.76 -10.03 1.82
CA ASP A 233 8.81 -10.51 0.45
C ASP A 233 7.68 -11.49 0.11
N TYR A 234 7.02 -12.04 1.11
CA TYR A 234 5.93 -13.00 0.98
C TYR A 234 4.55 -12.38 1.18
N ILE A 235 4.47 -11.10 1.48
CA ILE A 235 3.21 -10.37 1.57
C ILE A 235 2.76 -9.98 0.17
N PHE A 236 1.49 -10.23 -0.16
CA PHE A 236 0.92 -9.80 -1.43
C PHE A 236 -0.47 -9.20 -1.26
N LYS A 237 -0.93 -8.48 -2.28
CA LYS A 237 -2.25 -7.85 -2.32
C LYS A 237 -3.08 -8.35 -3.49
N THR A 238 -4.39 -8.40 -3.30
CA THR A 238 -5.37 -8.59 -4.36
C THR A 238 -6.36 -7.43 -4.35
N LYS A 239 -6.79 -7.00 -5.52
CA LYS A 239 -7.75 -5.91 -5.69
C LYS A 239 -8.95 -6.41 -6.49
N GLY A 240 -10.13 -5.92 -6.12
CA GLY A 240 -11.36 -6.12 -6.87
C GLY A 240 -11.30 -5.44 -8.26
N GLU A 241 -12.18 -5.85 -9.17
CA GLU A 241 -12.22 -5.36 -10.55
C GLU A 241 -12.46 -3.85 -10.65
N LYS A 242 -13.26 -3.28 -9.72
CA LYS A 242 -13.56 -1.84 -9.66
C LYS A 242 -12.37 -0.99 -9.23
N HIS A 243 -11.39 -1.62 -8.55
CA HIS A 243 -10.18 -0.99 -8.00
C HIS A 243 -8.89 -1.50 -8.63
N LYS A 244 -8.98 -2.46 -9.54
CA LYS A 244 -7.90 -2.62 -10.51
C LYS A 244 -7.87 -1.32 -11.28
N ASN A 245 -6.72 -0.66 -11.31
CA ASN A 245 -6.52 0.59 -12.04
C ASN A 245 -6.68 0.41 -13.57
N ASN A 246 -7.57 -0.49 -13.95
CA ASN A 246 -7.93 -0.82 -15.30
C ASN A 246 -9.38 -1.29 -15.31
N LYS A 247 -10.18 -0.75 -16.20
CA LYS A 247 -11.24 -1.50 -16.84
C LYS A 247 -10.56 -2.62 -17.65
N SER A 248 -9.96 -3.59 -16.97
CA SER A 248 -9.55 -4.81 -17.64
C SER A 248 -10.80 -5.56 -18.03
N PRO A 249 -10.96 -5.97 -19.28
CA PRO A 249 -11.86 -7.03 -19.60
C PRO A 249 -11.46 -8.23 -18.71
N LYS A 250 -12.44 -8.93 -18.17
CA LYS A 250 -12.40 -10.14 -17.36
C LYS A 250 -11.03 -10.85 -17.39
N LEU A 251 -10.57 -11.38 -16.24
CA LEU A 251 -9.71 -12.55 -16.15
C LEU A 251 -10.42 -13.80 -16.74
N VAL A 252 -10.82 -13.68 -17.95
CA VAL A 252 -10.82 -14.75 -18.92
C VAL A 252 -9.37 -14.76 -19.38
N SER A 253 -8.70 -15.90 -19.34
CA SER A 253 -7.36 -16.17 -19.88
C SER A 253 -6.90 -15.00 -20.73
N ALA A 254 -5.96 -14.19 -20.21
CA ALA A 254 -5.57 -12.94 -20.86
C ALA A 254 -5.49 -13.23 -22.35
N ASP A 255 -6.38 -12.61 -23.11
CA ASP A 255 -6.35 -12.75 -24.54
C ASP A 255 -4.99 -12.19 -24.92
N VAL A 256 -4.04 -13.09 -25.18
CA VAL A 256 -2.63 -12.80 -25.48
C VAL A 256 -2.55 -11.87 -26.69
N ASP A 257 -3.64 -11.75 -27.42
CA ASP A 257 -3.79 -10.90 -28.59
C ASP A 257 -4.19 -9.43 -28.28
N ALA A 258 -4.53 -9.07 -27.04
CA ALA A 258 -5.10 -7.75 -26.74
C ALA A 258 -4.06 -6.64 -26.52
N VAL A 259 -2.79 -6.95 -26.21
CA VAL A 259 -1.71 -5.96 -26.05
C VAL A 259 -0.53 -6.33 -26.94
N ARG A 260 -0.65 -5.97 -28.22
CA ARG A 260 0.35 -6.30 -29.25
C ARG A 260 1.49 -5.29 -29.37
N SER A 261 1.32 -4.11 -28.79
CA SER A 261 2.28 -3.01 -28.92
C SER A 261 2.49 -2.25 -27.63
N ALA A 262 3.62 -1.56 -27.55
CA ALA A 262 3.92 -0.68 -26.43
C ALA A 262 2.92 0.50 -26.31
N GLU A 263 2.35 0.95 -27.43
CA GLU A 263 1.33 2.00 -27.47
C GLU A 263 -0.02 1.52 -26.90
N GLU A 264 -0.45 0.31 -27.25
CA GLU A 264 -1.65 -0.30 -26.69
C GLU A 264 -1.50 -0.53 -25.20
N PHE A 265 -0.33 -1.02 -24.78
CA PHE A 265 0.01 -1.16 -23.38
C PHE A 265 -0.03 0.19 -22.64
N ALA A 266 0.53 1.25 -23.19
CA ALA A 266 0.50 2.57 -22.55
C ALA A 266 -0.94 3.08 -22.35
N LYS A 267 -1.81 2.93 -23.34
CA LYS A 267 -3.23 3.26 -23.22
C LYS A 267 -3.96 2.42 -22.17
N TYR A 268 -3.60 1.15 -22.09
CA TYR A 268 -4.11 0.22 -21.10
C TYR A 268 -3.66 0.60 -19.67
N ALA A 269 -2.37 0.87 -19.48
CA ALA A 269 -1.78 1.10 -18.17
C ALA A 269 -2.03 2.51 -17.60
N LEU A 270 -2.26 3.51 -18.45
CA LEU A 270 -2.47 4.90 -18.05
C LEU A 270 -3.97 5.21 -17.89
N THR A 271 -4.52 4.79 -16.77
CA THR A 271 -5.90 5.15 -16.41
C THR A 271 -5.98 6.57 -15.85
N GLU A 272 -7.14 7.21 -15.94
CA GLU A 272 -7.36 8.54 -15.36
C GLU A 272 -7.06 8.56 -13.85
N ALA A 273 -7.45 7.53 -13.12
CA ALA A 273 -7.15 7.42 -11.68
C ALA A 273 -5.63 7.41 -11.40
N ARG A 274 -4.84 6.71 -12.23
CA ARG A 274 -3.39 6.65 -12.07
C ARG A 274 -2.72 7.97 -12.45
N LEU A 275 -3.24 8.62 -13.50
CA LEU A 275 -2.79 9.95 -13.92
C LEU A 275 -3.08 11.02 -12.85
N GLU A 276 -4.26 11.00 -12.25
CA GLU A 276 -4.62 11.89 -11.14
C GLU A 276 -3.80 11.59 -9.88
N GLN A 277 -3.51 10.35 -9.58
CA GLN A 277 -2.62 9.99 -8.46
C GLN A 277 -1.20 10.54 -8.66
N ALA A 278 -0.65 10.43 -9.87
CA ALA A 278 0.64 11.01 -10.22
C ALA A 278 0.62 12.53 -10.18
N TRP A 279 -0.48 13.14 -10.61
CA TRP A 279 -0.71 14.58 -10.51
C TRP A 279 -0.69 15.04 -9.05
N GLN A 280 -1.47 14.38 -8.18
CA GLN A 280 -1.48 14.68 -6.75
C GLN A 280 -0.09 14.51 -6.14
N TYR A 281 0.63 13.43 -6.46
CA TYR A 281 2.01 13.25 -6.01
C TYR A 281 2.92 14.40 -6.43
N THR A 282 2.86 14.81 -7.70
CA THR A 282 3.66 15.91 -8.23
C THR A 282 3.24 17.24 -7.60
N TYR A 283 1.94 17.45 -7.41
CA TYR A 283 1.39 18.61 -6.73
C TYR A 283 1.82 18.68 -5.27
N GLN A 284 1.81 17.59 -4.57
CA GLN A 284 2.12 17.46 -3.16
C GLN A 284 3.60 17.71 -2.85
N ASN A 285 4.49 17.30 -3.74
CA ASN A 285 5.93 17.52 -3.56
C ASN A 285 6.35 18.94 -3.95
N ARG A 286 5.42 19.83 -4.29
CA ARG A 286 5.63 21.27 -4.51
C ARG A 286 6.81 21.59 -5.43
N TYR A 287 7.04 20.76 -6.45
CA TYR A 287 8.17 20.97 -7.36
C TYR A 287 8.10 22.28 -8.15
N TRP A 288 6.93 22.93 -8.21
CA TRP A 288 6.72 24.24 -8.80
C TRP A 288 6.83 25.40 -7.79
N LEU A 289 7.06 25.17 -6.48
CA LEU A 289 7.34 26.26 -5.53
C LEU A 289 8.63 27.02 -5.87
N GLN A 290 9.48 26.45 -6.71
CA GLN A 290 10.65 27.13 -7.27
C GLN A 290 10.27 28.10 -8.41
N CYS A 291 9.00 28.18 -8.80
CA CYS A 291 8.50 29.10 -9.82
C CYS A 291 7.82 30.29 -9.15
N ALA A 292 7.99 31.48 -9.73
CA ALA A 292 7.56 32.74 -9.12
C ALA A 292 6.05 32.85 -8.85
N ASP A 293 5.22 32.10 -9.60
CA ASP A 293 3.75 32.10 -9.50
C ASP A 293 3.17 30.96 -8.67
N HIS A 294 4.01 30.04 -8.16
CA HIS A 294 3.61 28.88 -7.36
C HIS A 294 2.51 28.01 -8.00
N LYS A 295 2.41 27.99 -9.33
CA LYS A 295 1.42 27.20 -10.08
C LYS A 295 2.08 26.05 -10.85
N PRO A 296 1.34 24.94 -11.07
CA PRO A 296 1.80 23.87 -11.95
C PRO A 296 2.20 24.44 -13.32
N ASN A 297 3.37 24.07 -13.79
CA ASN A 297 3.89 24.54 -15.07
C ASN A 297 4.70 23.44 -15.78
N ILE A 298 5.18 23.75 -16.98
CA ILE A 298 5.87 22.79 -17.85
C ILE A 298 7.11 22.13 -17.20
N LYS A 299 7.76 22.78 -16.24
CA LYS A 299 8.94 22.22 -15.55
C LYS A 299 8.60 21.01 -14.68
N GLY A 300 7.34 20.87 -14.24
CA GLY A 300 6.86 19.72 -13.47
C GLY A 300 6.69 18.46 -14.32
N THR A 301 6.63 18.56 -15.66
CA THR A 301 6.38 17.44 -16.55
C THR A 301 7.35 16.29 -16.34
N GLY A 302 8.65 16.57 -16.22
CA GLY A 302 9.67 15.54 -16.10
C GLY A 302 9.53 14.71 -14.82
N ILE A 303 9.11 15.30 -13.73
CA ILE A 303 8.92 14.66 -12.44
C ILE A 303 7.65 13.81 -12.47
N PHE A 304 6.56 14.37 -12.99
CA PHE A 304 5.31 13.66 -13.20
C PHE A 304 5.50 12.40 -14.05
N VAL A 305 6.14 12.56 -15.21
CA VAL A 305 6.41 11.43 -16.14
C VAL A 305 7.27 10.37 -15.48
N ARG A 306 8.37 10.76 -14.82
CA ARG A 306 9.27 9.81 -14.17
C ARG A 306 8.55 8.98 -13.12
N TRP A 307 7.84 9.63 -12.22
CA TRP A 307 7.11 8.95 -11.15
C TRP A 307 6.08 7.96 -11.71
N LEU A 308 5.30 8.39 -12.70
CA LEU A 308 4.22 7.58 -13.27
C LEU A 308 4.75 6.40 -14.10
N VAL A 309 5.80 6.63 -14.90
CA VAL A 309 6.44 5.55 -15.67
C VAL A 309 7.04 4.51 -14.74
N ASP A 310 7.74 4.92 -13.68
CA ASP A 310 8.33 3.98 -12.71
C ASP A 310 7.23 3.24 -11.93
N ASP A 311 6.10 3.88 -11.62
CA ASP A 311 4.95 3.23 -10.99
C ASP A 311 4.32 2.17 -11.91
N VAL A 312 4.05 2.51 -13.17
CA VAL A 312 3.49 1.58 -14.16
C VAL A 312 4.41 0.38 -14.39
N LEU A 313 5.69 0.61 -14.61
CA LEU A 313 6.64 -0.47 -14.86
C LEU A 313 6.77 -1.43 -13.68
N ARG A 314 6.67 -0.91 -12.46
CA ARG A 314 6.69 -1.71 -11.23
C ARG A 314 5.40 -2.52 -11.05
N GLU A 315 4.24 -1.88 -11.24
CA GLU A 315 2.94 -2.51 -10.99
C GLU A 315 2.52 -3.46 -12.13
N GLU A 316 2.94 -3.18 -13.36
CA GLU A 316 2.53 -3.91 -14.58
C GLU A 316 3.66 -4.79 -15.16
N ASN A 317 4.73 -5.01 -14.40
CA ASN A 317 5.89 -5.78 -14.87
C ASN A 317 5.49 -7.17 -15.42
N HIS A 318 4.51 -7.82 -14.81
CA HIS A 318 3.99 -9.10 -15.28
C HIS A 318 3.35 -8.99 -16.66
N THR A 319 2.48 -8.00 -16.87
CA THR A 319 1.83 -7.76 -18.17
C THR A 319 2.86 -7.51 -19.27
N ILE A 320 3.90 -6.72 -18.96
CA ILE A 320 5.01 -6.42 -19.89
C ILE A 320 5.75 -7.69 -20.25
N THR A 321 6.10 -8.51 -19.26
CA THR A 321 6.87 -9.75 -19.46
C THR A 321 6.06 -10.80 -20.19
N THR A 322 4.79 -11.02 -19.81
CA THR A 322 3.90 -12.01 -20.43
C THR A 322 3.63 -11.72 -21.90
N ASN A 323 3.53 -10.43 -22.26
CA ASN A 323 3.32 -10.00 -23.64
C ASN A 323 4.63 -9.75 -24.39
N ASN A 324 5.77 -10.09 -23.79
CA ASN A 324 7.11 -9.95 -24.40
C ASN A 324 7.37 -8.53 -24.93
N LEU A 325 6.86 -7.51 -24.21
CA LEU A 325 7.02 -6.12 -24.62
C LEU A 325 8.44 -5.63 -24.31
N LYS A 326 9.03 -4.91 -25.25
CA LYS A 326 10.38 -4.35 -25.07
C LYS A 326 10.33 -3.14 -24.14
N ASP A 327 11.04 -3.20 -23.01
CA ASP A 327 11.04 -2.18 -21.95
C ASP A 327 11.26 -0.75 -22.48
N HIS A 328 12.22 -0.55 -23.38
CA HIS A 328 12.53 0.77 -23.94
C HIS A 328 11.38 1.34 -24.80
N LEU A 329 10.60 0.50 -25.49
CA LEU A 329 9.43 0.92 -26.23
C LEU A 329 8.26 1.26 -25.31
N VAL A 330 8.06 0.45 -24.27
CA VAL A 330 7.06 0.68 -23.23
C VAL A 330 7.34 2.01 -22.53
N ARG A 331 8.57 2.25 -22.08
CA ARG A 331 8.98 3.52 -21.46
C ARG A 331 8.74 4.71 -22.37
N LYS A 332 9.05 4.58 -23.67
CA LYS A 332 8.85 5.65 -24.64
C LYS A 332 7.36 5.97 -24.84
N ALA A 333 6.51 4.95 -24.98
CA ALA A 333 5.07 5.12 -25.17
C ALA A 333 4.42 5.74 -23.92
N LEU A 334 4.70 5.22 -22.73
CA LEU A 334 4.22 5.76 -21.46
C LEU A 334 4.64 7.22 -21.28
N SER A 335 5.91 7.54 -21.51
CA SER A 335 6.43 8.90 -21.33
C SER A 335 5.72 9.90 -22.23
N ARG A 336 5.43 9.53 -23.48
CA ARG A 336 4.71 10.36 -24.44
C ARG A 336 3.28 10.65 -23.96
N GLU A 337 2.53 9.61 -23.61
CA GLU A 337 1.13 9.75 -23.17
C GLU A 337 1.03 10.54 -21.85
N CYS A 338 1.91 10.25 -20.89
CA CYS A 338 1.98 11.00 -19.63
C CYS A 338 2.27 12.49 -19.85
N ALA A 339 3.23 12.80 -20.71
CA ALA A 339 3.59 14.19 -21.00
C ALA A 339 2.45 14.94 -21.70
N ASN A 340 1.74 14.29 -22.61
CA ASN A 340 0.57 14.87 -23.28
C ASN A 340 -0.54 15.17 -22.27
N TRP A 341 -0.90 14.22 -21.43
CA TRP A 341 -1.92 14.43 -20.39
C TRP A 341 -1.54 15.57 -19.44
N TYR A 342 -0.28 15.60 -18.96
CA TYR A 342 0.20 16.65 -18.06
C TYR A 342 0.09 18.03 -18.70
N LYS A 343 0.53 18.18 -19.95
CA LYS A 343 0.42 19.46 -20.70
C LYS A 343 -1.03 19.92 -20.83
N THR A 344 -1.93 18.99 -21.18
CA THR A 344 -3.37 19.29 -21.26
C THR A 344 -3.90 19.73 -19.89
N LYS A 345 -3.52 19.05 -18.82
CA LYS A 345 -3.97 19.35 -17.46
C LYS A 345 -3.56 20.75 -16.98
N ILE A 346 -2.38 21.24 -17.38
CA ILE A 346 -1.91 22.60 -17.03
C ILE A 346 -2.36 23.67 -18.04
N GLY A 347 -3.16 23.30 -19.05
CA GLY A 347 -3.60 24.25 -20.10
C GLY A 347 -2.45 24.71 -21.02
N TYR A 348 -1.39 23.91 -21.18
CA TYR A 348 -0.26 24.25 -22.03
C TYR A 348 -0.61 24.03 -23.50
N THR A 349 -0.73 25.13 -24.27
CA THR A 349 -0.83 25.11 -25.74
C THR A 349 0.55 25.36 -26.32
N ASN A 350 1.00 24.49 -27.22
CA ASN A 350 2.21 24.77 -28.00
C ASN A 350 1.93 26.03 -28.83
N GLY A 351 2.58 27.13 -28.47
CA GLY A 351 2.59 28.34 -29.28
C GLY A 351 3.39 28.14 -30.55
#